data_1d3ab06c44c64ac900bed6da24dc1adf
#
_entry.id   1d3ab06c44c64ac900bed6da24dc1adf
#
_cell.length_a   1.000
_cell.length_b   1.000
_cell.length_c   1.000
_cell.angle_alpha   90.00
_cell.angle_beta   90.00
_cell.angle_gamma   90.00
#
_symmetry.space_group_name_H-M   'P 1'
#
loop_
_entity.id
_entity.type
_entity.pdbx_description
1 polymer ?
#
loop_
_entity_poly.entity_id
_entity_poly.type
_entity_poly.pdbx_seq_one_letter_code
_entity_poly.pdbx_strand_id
1 'polypeptide(L)'
;MVELVSDTHHPINPLDLLEELGTANDWTLDRHSESELLIEMTGHWCSYNMYSVWQAEVSSMFFSCHFDMKVPEARRAEVCELLAQANERLWLGHFDLMSEEGALMYRHTIPLRGLSGASLEQLEDLVEAALMECDRIYPALQLVVWGGSPVNAALDAARREPVGEA
;
A
#
# COMPACT_ATOMS: atom_id res chain seq x y z
N MET A 1 -18.13 -4.97 -36.59
CA MET A 1 -17.85 -5.67 -35.32
C MET A 1 -16.41 -6.15 -35.44
N VAL A 2 -15.51 -5.50 -34.71
CA VAL A 2 -14.08 -5.91 -34.69
C VAL A 2 -14.00 -7.06 -33.70
N GLU A 3 -13.72 -8.26 -34.21
CA GLU A 3 -13.44 -9.44 -33.40
C GLU A 3 -12.06 -9.23 -32.77
N LEU A 4 -12.02 -8.76 -31.51
CA LEU A 4 -10.78 -8.69 -30.74
C LEU A 4 -10.43 -10.11 -30.32
N VAL A 5 -9.52 -10.74 -31.09
CA VAL A 5 -8.89 -11.99 -30.67
C VAL A 5 -8.08 -11.70 -29.43
N SER A 6 -8.63 -12.03 -28.27
CA SER A 6 -7.85 -12.05 -27.04
C SER A 6 -6.90 -13.25 -27.10
N ASP A 7 -5.64 -12.98 -27.41
CA ASP A 7 -4.58 -13.95 -27.18
C ASP A 7 -4.59 -14.25 -25.67
N THR A 8 -4.89 -15.49 -25.31
CA THR A 8 -4.97 -15.93 -23.90
C THR A 8 -3.55 -16.12 -23.33
N HIS A 9 -2.76 -15.05 -23.36
CA HIS A 9 -1.52 -15.00 -22.61
C HIS A 9 -1.88 -14.83 -21.15
N HIS A 10 -1.65 -15.88 -20.35
CA HIS A 10 -1.72 -15.75 -18.89
C HIS A 10 -0.45 -15.03 -18.44
N PRO A 11 -0.58 -13.91 -17.70
CA PRO A 11 0.59 -13.19 -17.18
C PRO A 11 1.40 -14.10 -16.25
N ILE A 12 2.72 -13.91 -16.27
CA ILE A 12 3.61 -14.51 -15.27
C ILE A 12 3.22 -13.97 -13.89
N ASN A 13 3.27 -14.83 -12.89
CA ASN A 13 2.96 -14.48 -11.51
C ASN A 13 3.89 -13.34 -11.03
N PRO A 14 3.37 -12.15 -10.74
CA PRO A 14 4.21 -11.01 -10.35
C PRO A 14 4.88 -11.19 -8.99
N LEU A 15 4.38 -12.11 -8.14
CA LEU A 15 4.97 -12.38 -6.84
C LEU A 15 6.35 -13.00 -6.95
N ASP A 16 6.65 -13.74 -8.02
CA ASP A 16 7.96 -14.33 -8.23
C ASP A 16 9.01 -13.23 -8.45
N LEU A 17 8.69 -12.25 -9.28
CA LEU A 17 9.55 -11.08 -9.50
C LEU A 17 9.67 -10.20 -8.26
N LEU A 18 8.57 -10.05 -7.51
CA LEU A 18 8.56 -9.27 -6.26
C LEU A 18 9.42 -9.94 -5.17
N GLU A 19 9.43 -11.27 -5.11
CA GLU A 19 10.28 -12.06 -4.21
C GLU A 19 11.77 -11.93 -4.61
N GLU A 20 12.09 -11.99 -5.90
CA GLU A 20 13.44 -11.73 -6.41
C GLU A 20 13.92 -10.32 -6.06
N LEU A 21 13.07 -9.32 -6.26
CA LEU A 21 13.35 -7.93 -5.92
C LEU A 21 13.63 -7.78 -4.41
N GLY A 22 12.78 -8.37 -3.57
CA GLY A 22 12.95 -8.33 -2.12
C GLY A 22 14.22 -9.02 -1.66
N THR A 23 14.57 -10.15 -2.26
CA THR A 23 15.81 -10.88 -1.98
C THR A 23 17.05 -10.04 -2.36
N ALA A 24 17.00 -9.36 -3.50
CA ALA A 24 18.10 -8.50 -3.98
C ALA A 24 18.31 -7.26 -3.08
N ASN A 25 17.25 -6.80 -2.39
CA ASN A 25 17.29 -5.65 -1.49
C ASN A 25 17.36 -6.03 0.00
N ASP A 26 17.59 -7.30 0.33
CA ASP A 26 17.66 -7.81 1.70
C ASP A 26 16.37 -7.52 2.54
N TRP A 27 15.20 -7.52 1.90
CA TRP A 27 13.93 -7.36 2.61
C TRP A 27 13.58 -8.64 3.37
N THR A 28 12.81 -8.50 4.44
CA THR A 28 12.26 -9.65 5.15
C THR A 28 11.02 -10.15 4.40
N LEU A 29 11.10 -11.37 3.88
CA LEU A 29 10.07 -11.97 3.03
C LEU A 29 9.51 -13.23 3.68
N ASP A 30 8.21 -13.44 3.52
CA ASP A 30 7.54 -14.70 3.86
C ASP A 30 6.56 -15.08 2.73
N ARG A 31 6.92 -16.09 1.95
CA ARG A 31 6.09 -16.63 0.87
C ARG A 31 5.14 -17.67 1.44
N HIS A 32 3.88 -17.27 1.70
CA HIS A 32 2.86 -18.15 2.29
C HIS A 32 2.35 -19.20 1.31
N SER A 33 2.27 -18.85 0.02
CA SER A 33 1.80 -19.74 -1.05
C SER A 33 2.25 -19.22 -2.43
N GLU A 34 1.85 -19.92 -3.49
CA GLU A 34 2.05 -19.40 -4.85
C GLU A 34 1.34 -18.08 -5.11
N SER A 35 0.26 -17.81 -4.37
CA SER A 35 -0.59 -16.62 -4.53
C SER A 35 -0.45 -15.58 -3.42
N GLU A 36 0.41 -15.77 -2.41
CA GLU A 36 0.50 -14.87 -1.26
C GLU A 36 1.95 -14.66 -0.83
N LEU A 37 2.36 -13.39 -0.77
CA LEU A 37 3.67 -12.95 -0.31
C LEU A 37 3.51 -11.82 0.72
N LEU A 38 4.17 -11.98 1.86
CA LEU A 38 4.33 -10.94 2.88
C LEU A 38 5.74 -10.36 2.80
N ILE A 39 5.84 -9.03 2.81
CA ILE A 39 7.09 -8.29 2.96
C ILE A 39 6.99 -7.43 4.22
N GLU A 40 7.94 -7.58 5.12
CA GLU A 40 8.08 -6.69 6.27
C GLU A 40 9.12 -5.62 5.98
N MET A 41 8.71 -4.35 6.06
CA MET A 41 9.54 -3.18 5.77
C MET A 41 9.62 -2.28 7.00
N THR A 42 10.83 -1.89 7.36
CA THR A 42 11.04 -0.89 8.40
C THR A 42 10.93 0.50 7.78
N GLY A 43 9.90 1.24 8.19
CA GLY A 43 9.74 2.65 7.86
C GLY A 43 10.42 3.57 8.89
N HIS A 44 10.20 4.87 8.73
CA HIS A 44 10.73 5.86 9.66
C HIS A 44 10.07 5.81 11.04
N TRP A 45 8.76 5.52 11.06
CA TRP A 45 7.95 5.57 12.28
C TRP A 45 7.63 4.20 12.86
N CYS A 46 7.44 3.21 12.03
CA CYS A 46 7.11 1.85 12.43
C CYS A 46 7.53 0.83 11.38
N SER A 47 7.36 -0.44 11.68
CA SER A 47 7.44 -1.51 10.69
C SER A 47 6.08 -1.68 10.00
N TYR A 48 6.10 -1.83 8.69
CA TYR A 48 4.92 -2.05 7.86
C TYR A 48 4.89 -3.47 7.33
N ASN A 49 3.71 -4.06 7.31
CA ASN A 49 3.46 -5.35 6.68
C ASN A 49 2.80 -5.14 5.32
N MET A 50 3.51 -5.50 4.26
CA MET A 50 3.04 -5.40 2.88
C MET A 50 2.59 -6.77 2.39
N TYR A 51 1.30 -6.93 2.16
CA TYR A 51 0.69 -8.14 1.63
C TYR A 51 0.47 -8.01 0.14
N SER A 52 0.92 -9.00 -0.61
CA SER A 52 0.70 -9.11 -2.05
C SER A 52 -0.03 -10.41 -2.34
N VAL A 53 -1.15 -10.33 -3.04
CA VAL A 53 -1.99 -11.47 -3.41
C VAL A 53 -2.15 -11.51 -4.92
N TRP A 54 -1.77 -12.61 -5.54
CA TRP A 54 -1.99 -12.87 -6.94
C TRP A 54 -3.29 -13.65 -7.15
N GLN A 55 -4.20 -13.09 -7.93
CA GLN A 55 -5.43 -13.76 -8.37
C GLN A 55 -5.36 -14.04 -9.86
N ALA A 56 -5.00 -15.27 -10.22
CA ALA A 56 -4.81 -15.69 -11.59
C ALA A 56 -6.10 -15.61 -12.42
N GLU A 57 -7.26 -15.86 -11.81
CA GLU A 57 -8.57 -15.85 -12.47
C GLU A 57 -8.93 -14.46 -13.05
N VAL A 58 -8.48 -13.40 -12.39
CA VAL A 58 -8.69 -12.01 -12.84
C VAL A 58 -7.40 -11.37 -13.34
N SER A 59 -6.30 -12.13 -13.40
CA SER A 59 -4.98 -11.66 -13.84
C SER A 59 -4.59 -10.34 -13.14
N SER A 60 -4.75 -10.29 -11.81
CA SER A 60 -4.48 -9.08 -11.04
C SER A 60 -3.72 -9.38 -9.76
N MET A 61 -2.77 -8.51 -9.43
CA MET A 61 -2.08 -8.50 -8.15
C MET A 61 -2.71 -7.43 -7.24
N PHE A 62 -3.15 -7.86 -6.07
CA PHE A 62 -3.65 -7.00 -5.01
C PHE A 62 -2.52 -6.75 -4.01
N PHE A 63 -2.27 -5.50 -3.71
CA PHE A 63 -1.24 -5.07 -2.79
C PHE A 63 -1.83 -4.24 -1.66
N SER A 64 -1.41 -4.48 -0.43
CA SER A 64 -1.78 -3.67 0.72
C SER A 64 -0.63 -3.53 1.70
N CYS A 65 -0.37 -2.30 2.15
CA CYS A 65 0.60 -1.97 3.19
C CYS A 65 -0.15 -1.59 4.46
N HIS A 66 0.02 -2.36 5.50
CA HIS A 66 -0.70 -2.24 6.76
C HIS A 66 0.09 -1.48 7.80
N PHE A 67 -0.60 -0.56 8.48
CA PHE A 67 -0.07 0.15 9.63
C PHE A 67 -0.14 -0.72 10.90
N ASP A 68 0.72 -0.45 11.85
CA ASP A 68 0.72 -1.07 13.19
C ASP A 68 -0.36 -0.49 14.13
N MET A 69 -1.28 0.30 13.59
CA MET A 69 -2.24 1.10 14.32
C MET A 69 -3.67 0.64 14.01
N LYS A 70 -4.50 0.57 15.05
CA LYS A 70 -5.95 0.40 14.91
C LYS A 70 -6.67 1.69 15.28
N VAL A 71 -7.68 2.04 14.48
CA VAL A 71 -8.49 3.23 14.69
C VAL A 71 -9.69 2.87 15.56
N PRO A 72 -9.82 3.48 16.78
CA PRO A 72 -11.00 3.31 17.59
C PRO A 72 -12.25 3.82 16.88
N GLU A 73 -13.39 3.21 17.14
CA GLU A 73 -14.66 3.58 16.51
C GLU A 73 -14.98 5.08 16.66
N ALA A 74 -14.70 5.65 17.83
CA ALA A 74 -14.90 7.07 18.12
C ALA A 74 -14.04 8.02 17.26
N ARG A 75 -13.00 7.52 16.56
CA ARG A 75 -12.10 8.32 15.73
C ARG A 75 -12.22 8.03 14.24
N ARG A 76 -13.09 7.10 13.85
CA ARG A 76 -13.18 6.68 12.45
C ARG A 76 -13.63 7.79 11.51
N ALA A 77 -14.53 8.65 11.93
CA ALA A 77 -15.02 9.76 11.11
C ALA A 77 -13.89 10.75 10.77
N GLU A 78 -13.11 11.16 11.76
CA GLU A 78 -11.97 12.07 11.58
C GLU A 78 -10.87 11.42 10.73
N VAL A 79 -10.61 10.13 10.97
CA VAL A 79 -9.62 9.41 10.16
C VAL A 79 -10.09 9.29 8.71
N CYS A 80 -11.35 8.99 8.44
CA CYS A 80 -11.89 8.96 7.07
C CYS A 80 -11.73 10.33 6.37
N GLU A 81 -11.98 11.43 7.08
CA GLU A 81 -11.77 12.78 6.55
C GLU A 81 -10.28 13.02 6.23
N LEU A 82 -9.37 12.62 7.13
CA LEU A 82 -7.94 12.73 6.92
C LEU A 82 -7.49 11.93 5.71
N LEU A 83 -7.96 10.68 5.56
CA LEU A 83 -7.62 9.83 4.42
C LEU A 83 -8.16 10.39 3.10
N ALA A 84 -9.37 10.95 3.10
CA ALA A 84 -9.94 11.59 1.91
C ALA A 84 -9.06 12.73 1.41
N GLN A 85 -8.57 13.61 2.31
CA GLN A 85 -7.67 14.70 1.97
C GLN A 85 -6.27 14.20 1.54
N ALA A 86 -5.77 13.14 2.17
CA ALA A 86 -4.49 12.53 1.79
C ALA A 86 -4.54 11.90 0.40
N ASN A 87 -5.61 11.17 0.11
CA ASN A 87 -5.81 10.48 -1.18
C ASN A 87 -5.87 11.43 -2.39
N GLU A 88 -6.30 12.68 -2.22
CA GLU A 88 -6.31 13.68 -3.30
C GLU A 88 -4.92 13.95 -3.89
N ARG A 89 -3.86 13.63 -3.16
CA ARG A 89 -2.47 13.94 -3.53
C ARG A 89 -1.67 12.74 -4.01
N LEU A 90 -2.23 11.54 -3.88
CA LEU A 90 -1.54 10.31 -4.28
C LEU A 90 -1.59 10.16 -5.80
N TRP A 91 -0.44 9.87 -6.38
CA TRP A 91 -0.36 9.50 -7.80
C TRP A 91 -0.54 8.00 -8.03
N LEU A 92 -0.28 7.19 -7.02
CA LEU A 92 -0.39 5.73 -7.04
C LEU A 92 -1.05 5.25 -5.77
N GLY A 93 -1.99 4.30 -5.88
CA GLY A 93 -2.67 3.71 -4.75
C GLY A 93 -3.58 4.67 -3.98
N HIS A 94 -4.04 4.22 -2.84
CA HIS A 94 -4.87 5.01 -1.93
C HIS A 94 -4.85 4.44 -0.52
N PHE A 95 -5.14 5.28 0.46
CA PHE A 95 -5.38 4.86 1.83
C PHE A 95 -6.83 4.44 2.03
N ASP A 96 -7.01 3.42 2.85
CA ASP A 96 -8.33 2.89 3.20
C ASP A 96 -8.40 2.51 4.68
N LEU A 97 -9.61 2.51 5.21
CA LEU A 97 -9.91 2.10 6.58
C LEU A 97 -10.94 0.98 6.55
N MET A 98 -10.56 -0.19 7.03
CA MET A 98 -11.49 -1.31 7.18
C MET A 98 -12.47 -1.01 8.32
N SER A 99 -13.76 -0.86 7.98
CA SER A 99 -14.80 -0.41 8.90
C SER A 99 -15.04 -1.35 10.08
N GLU A 100 -14.92 -2.64 9.88
CA GLU A 100 -15.17 -3.63 10.95
C GLU A 100 -14.00 -3.72 11.94
N GLU A 101 -12.78 -3.74 11.42
CA GLU A 101 -11.58 -3.99 12.22
C GLU A 101 -10.86 -2.72 12.67
N GLY A 102 -11.15 -1.57 12.04
CA GLY A 102 -10.43 -0.32 12.25
C GLY A 102 -8.97 -0.37 11.76
N ALA A 103 -8.67 -1.31 10.88
CA ALA A 103 -7.34 -1.46 10.30
C ALA A 103 -7.10 -0.42 9.21
N LEU A 104 -5.98 0.27 9.29
CA LEU A 104 -5.51 1.24 8.30
C LEU A 104 -4.58 0.55 7.31
N MET A 105 -4.74 0.88 6.04
CA MET A 105 -3.87 0.39 4.99
C MET A 105 -3.72 1.38 3.84
N TYR A 106 -2.60 1.30 3.17
CA TYR A 106 -2.43 1.77 1.81
C TYR A 106 -2.64 0.59 0.87
N ARG A 107 -3.36 0.75 -0.22
CA ARG A 107 -3.65 -0.34 -1.15
C ARG A 107 -3.61 0.08 -2.60
N HIS A 108 -3.27 -0.89 -3.47
CA HIS A 108 -3.28 -0.73 -4.91
C HIS A 108 -3.55 -2.09 -5.57
N THR A 109 -4.09 -2.06 -6.78
CA THR A 109 -4.30 -3.25 -7.59
C THR A 109 -3.65 -3.04 -8.95
N ILE A 110 -2.81 -3.99 -9.37
CA ILE A 110 -2.19 -4.00 -10.70
C ILE A 110 -2.92 -5.03 -11.58
N PRO A 111 -3.75 -4.61 -12.53
CA PRO A 111 -4.33 -5.50 -13.51
C PRO A 111 -3.29 -5.82 -14.58
N LEU A 112 -3.08 -7.10 -14.85
CA LEU A 112 -2.09 -7.61 -15.82
C LEU A 112 -2.73 -8.33 -17.02
N ARG A 113 -4.05 -8.32 -17.11
CA ARG A 113 -4.75 -8.97 -18.23
C ARG A 113 -4.29 -8.40 -19.57
N GLY A 114 -3.83 -9.27 -20.46
CA GLY A 114 -3.30 -8.87 -21.77
C GLY A 114 -1.83 -8.46 -21.78
N LEU A 115 -1.16 -8.55 -20.63
CA LEU A 115 0.27 -8.31 -20.48
C LEU A 115 1.00 -9.64 -20.22
N SER A 116 2.30 -9.68 -20.49
CA SER A 116 3.15 -10.84 -20.17
C SER A 116 3.43 -10.99 -18.66
N GLY A 117 3.32 -9.92 -17.90
CA GLY A 117 3.56 -9.83 -16.46
C GLY A 117 3.77 -8.39 -16.01
N ALA A 118 4.08 -8.18 -14.74
CA ALA A 118 4.51 -6.89 -14.24
C ALA A 118 5.96 -6.62 -14.62
N SER A 119 6.34 -5.36 -14.77
CA SER A 119 7.75 -4.98 -14.89
C SER A 119 8.38 -4.82 -13.50
N LEU A 120 9.72 -4.89 -13.44
CA LEU A 120 10.47 -4.64 -12.22
C LEU A 120 10.18 -3.24 -11.69
N GLU A 121 10.20 -2.24 -12.57
CA GLU A 121 9.96 -0.84 -12.23
C GLU A 121 8.56 -0.61 -11.66
N GLN A 122 7.53 -1.30 -12.16
CA GLN A 122 6.17 -1.22 -11.59
C GLN A 122 6.13 -1.72 -10.15
N LEU A 123 6.86 -2.78 -9.84
CA LEU A 123 6.90 -3.35 -8.49
C LEU A 123 7.76 -2.50 -7.54
N GLU A 124 8.88 -1.98 -8.01
CA GLU A 124 9.72 -1.02 -7.27
C GLU A 124 8.92 0.23 -6.92
N ASP A 125 8.31 0.88 -7.91
CA ASP A 125 7.48 2.08 -7.72
C ASP A 125 6.36 1.83 -6.71
N LEU A 126 5.72 0.65 -6.75
CA LEU A 126 4.63 0.32 -5.83
C LEU A 126 5.11 0.22 -4.39
N VAL A 127 6.20 -0.51 -4.13
CA VAL A 127 6.74 -0.70 -2.78
C VAL A 127 7.29 0.61 -2.23
N GLU A 128 8.03 1.36 -3.04
CA GLU A 128 8.59 2.66 -2.65
C GLU A 128 7.50 3.70 -2.37
N ALA A 129 6.48 3.79 -3.25
CA ALA A 129 5.36 4.70 -3.04
C ALA A 129 4.58 4.35 -1.77
N ALA A 130 4.33 3.06 -1.53
CA ALA A 130 3.64 2.61 -0.32
C ALA A 130 4.41 3.00 0.94
N LEU A 131 5.71 2.72 1.01
CA LEU A 131 6.53 3.05 2.17
C LEU A 131 6.61 4.56 2.40
N MET A 132 6.88 5.32 1.35
CA MET A 132 7.00 6.78 1.43
C MET A 132 5.69 7.44 1.85
N GLU A 133 4.56 7.05 1.28
CA GLU A 133 3.27 7.67 1.59
C GLU A 133 2.76 7.24 2.98
N CYS A 134 3.01 5.99 3.40
CA CYS A 134 2.69 5.55 4.76
C CYS A 134 3.50 6.33 5.79
N ASP A 135 4.80 6.51 5.59
CA ASP A 135 5.64 7.31 6.49
C ASP A 135 5.21 8.79 6.51
N ARG A 136 4.81 9.34 5.37
CA ARG A 136 4.36 10.74 5.27
C ARG A 136 3.08 11.02 6.05
N ILE A 137 2.10 10.11 6.02
CA ILE A 137 0.82 10.31 6.72
C ILE A 137 0.88 9.93 8.19
N TYR A 138 1.82 9.09 8.61
CA TYR A 138 1.87 8.49 9.94
C TYR A 138 1.79 9.53 11.09
N PRO A 139 2.55 10.65 11.08
CA PRO A 139 2.44 11.67 12.12
C PRO A 139 1.04 12.28 12.24
N ALA A 140 0.37 12.53 11.11
CA ALA A 140 -1.00 13.04 11.12
C ALA A 140 -1.98 12.04 11.73
N LEU A 141 -1.83 10.74 11.38
CA LEU A 141 -2.62 9.67 11.98
C LEU A 141 -2.43 9.58 13.50
N GLN A 142 -1.20 9.67 13.99
CA GLN A 142 -0.91 9.69 15.43
C GLN A 142 -1.62 10.85 16.15
N LEU A 143 -1.56 12.05 15.58
CA LEU A 143 -2.20 13.23 16.16
C LEU A 143 -3.72 13.12 16.18
N VAL A 144 -4.35 12.55 15.17
CA VAL A 144 -5.80 12.36 15.13
C VAL A 144 -6.25 11.20 16.02
N VAL A 145 -5.61 10.05 15.90
CA VAL A 145 -6.03 8.81 16.60
C VAL A 145 -5.76 8.88 18.09
N TRP A 146 -4.56 9.31 18.48
CA TRP A 146 -4.11 9.31 19.88
C TRP A 146 -4.12 10.70 20.50
N GLY A 147 -3.82 11.74 19.72
CA GLY A 147 -3.75 13.11 20.22
C GLY A 147 -5.09 13.85 20.20
N GLY A 148 -6.12 13.32 19.53
CA GLY A 148 -7.42 13.97 19.40
C GLY A 148 -7.39 15.31 18.64
N SER A 149 -6.36 15.54 17.84
CA SER A 149 -6.19 16.77 17.08
C SER A 149 -7.22 16.88 15.93
N PRO A 150 -7.69 18.09 15.61
CA PRO A 150 -8.47 18.31 14.38
C PRO A 150 -7.67 17.93 13.12
N VAL A 151 -8.34 17.40 12.12
CA VAL A 151 -7.71 16.86 10.89
C VAL A 151 -6.80 17.89 10.21
N ASN A 152 -7.26 19.13 10.02
CA ASN A 152 -6.47 20.17 9.35
C ASN A 152 -5.19 20.52 10.14
N ALA A 153 -5.29 20.60 11.46
CA ALA A 153 -4.13 20.86 12.32
C ALA A 153 -3.12 19.70 12.27
N ALA A 154 -3.59 18.47 12.24
CA ALA A 154 -2.75 17.28 12.14
C ALA A 154 -2.01 17.22 10.78
N LEU A 155 -2.71 17.49 9.67
CA LEU A 155 -2.11 17.56 8.34
C LEU A 155 -1.08 18.68 8.21
N ASP A 156 -1.35 19.85 8.79
CA ASP A 156 -0.41 20.97 8.76
C ASP A 156 0.84 20.68 9.60
N ALA A 157 0.69 20.00 10.73
CA ALA A 157 1.82 19.59 11.55
C ALA A 157 2.69 18.54 10.81
N ALA A 158 2.07 17.53 10.20
CA ALA A 158 2.77 16.49 9.46
C ALA A 158 3.57 17.04 8.25
N ARG A 159 3.09 18.12 7.62
CA ARG A 159 3.80 18.80 6.52
C ARG A 159 5.05 19.56 6.97
N ARG A 160 5.14 19.93 8.24
CA ARG A 160 6.26 20.70 8.81
C ARG A 160 7.38 19.80 9.34
N GLU A 161 7.09 18.53 9.61
CA GLU A 161 8.12 17.57 9.93
C GLU A 161 8.86 17.17 8.66
N PRO A 162 10.16 17.44 8.52
CA PRO A 162 10.92 16.94 7.38
C PRO A 162 10.93 15.42 7.47
N VAL A 163 10.41 14.77 6.44
CA VAL A 163 10.72 13.35 6.20
C VAL A 163 12.24 13.31 6.05
N GLY A 164 12.92 12.70 7.03
CA GLY A 164 14.35 12.85 7.20
C GLY A 164 15.13 12.66 5.90
N GLU A 165 15.90 13.68 5.57
CA GLU A 165 17.04 13.51 4.67
C GLU A 165 18.03 12.58 5.38
N ALA A 166 18.14 11.35 4.86
CA ALA A 166 19.24 10.48 5.18
C ALA A 166 20.46 10.87 4.33
#